data_a6f843589c90f107c6f489c989113eda
#
_entry.id   a6f843589c90f107c6f489c989113eda
#
_cell.length_a   1.000
_cell.length_b   1.000
_cell.length_c   1.000
_cell.angle_alpha   90.00
_cell.angle_beta   90.00
_cell.angle_gamma   90.00
#
_symmetry.space_group_name_H-M   'P 1'
#
loop_
_entity.id
_entity.type
_entity.pdbx_description
1 polymer ?
#
loop_
_entity_poly.entity_id
_entity_poly.type
_entity_poly.pdbx_seq_one_letter_code
_entity_poly.pdbx_strand_id
1 'polypeptide(L)'
;RDVLGSRGLGDVYKRQGYITDALVEHYAARAKGGVGLIVTEVTTVEPVYTYLPGDMSISDDSYIPGWRKLTDAVHKYGAKILPQLFHPAYMAFPIPGTPRLIAPSNVGPAYAKEAPRPVTIPELKVIIKQFGEAALRVKTAGGDGVEIHAAHAHGLLGGFLSPLYNKRTDEYGGDINGRLKLTLEVIEEVRKKCGKDFIIDVRISGDEYCDGGLNLNDGIYIAKQLEKAGADMIHVSGGTTIMRGSSIPAPVSYTHLRAHETLRHL
;
A
#
# COMPACT_ATOMS: atom_id res chain seq x y z
N ARG A 1 -6.30 -36.78 -11.30
CA ARG A 1 -5.50 -36.38 -10.10
C ARG A 1 -4.22 -35.80 -10.64
N ASP A 2 -4.26 -34.54 -11.06
CA ASP A 2 -3.07 -33.84 -11.45
C ASP A 2 -2.31 -33.45 -10.17
N VAL A 3 -1.20 -34.13 -10.01
CA VAL A 3 -0.18 -33.76 -9.05
C VAL A 3 0.32 -32.36 -9.49
N LEU A 4 0.04 -31.33 -8.74
CA LEU A 4 0.72 -30.06 -8.79
C LEU A 4 2.18 -30.29 -8.39
N GLY A 5 2.91 -31.01 -9.22
CA GLY A 5 4.32 -31.25 -9.10
C GLY A 5 5.08 -29.99 -9.47
N SER A 6 6.30 -29.88 -9.01
CA SER A 6 7.33 -28.84 -9.06
C SER A 6 7.39 -27.89 -10.28
N ARG A 7 6.60 -28.09 -11.31
CA ARG A 7 6.41 -27.15 -12.44
C ARG A 7 5.73 -25.85 -12.00
N GLY A 8 4.87 -25.88 -10.97
CA GLY A 8 4.15 -24.69 -10.49
C GLY A 8 5.03 -23.66 -9.82
N LEU A 9 6.04 -24.05 -9.05
CA LEU A 9 6.90 -23.10 -8.33
C LEU A 9 7.79 -22.30 -9.29
N GLY A 10 8.39 -22.93 -10.29
CA GLY A 10 9.23 -22.25 -11.29
C GLY A 10 8.44 -21.27 -12.16
N ASP A 11 7.18 -21.58 -12.51
CA ASP A 11 6.30 -20.69 -13.28
C ASP A 11 5.70 -19.57 -12.41
N VAL A 12 5.44 -19.82 -11.13
CA VAL A 12 5.03 -18.79 -10.16
C VAL A 12 6.13 -17.74 -10.01
N TYR A 13 7.40 -18.15 -9.87
CA TYR A 13 8.53 -17.22 -9.79
C TYR A 13 8.76 -16.45 -11.10
N LYS A 14 8.48 -17.04 -12.27
CA LYS A 14 8.62 -16.38 -13.57
C LYS A 14 7.45 -15.42 -13.89
N ARG A 15 6.30 -15.58 -13.23
CA ARG A 15 5.12 -14.73 -13.38
C ARG A 15 4.90 -13.79 -12.22
N GLN A 16 5.87 -13.66 -11.35
CA GLN A 16 5.78 -12.80 -10.18
C GLN A 16 5.51 -11.35 -10.61
N GLY A 17 4.45 -10.77 -10.06
CA GLY A 17 4.05 -9.40 -10.33
C GLY A 17 3.12 -9.19 -11.53
N TYR A 18 2.96 -10.17 -12.42
CA TYR A 18 2.10 -10.03 -13.61
C TYR A 18 0.62 -10.28 -13.29
N ILE A 19 -0.23 -9.47 -13.93
CA ILE A 19 -1.69 -9.67 -13.88
C ILE A 19 -2.06 -10.95 -14.64
N THR A 20 -2.70 -11.88 -13.93
CA THR A 20 -3.20 -13.14 -14.51
C THR A 20 -4.64 -13.01 -14.98
N ASP A 21 -5.09 -13.92 -15.86
CA ASP A 21 -6.47 -13.95 -16.31
C ASP A 21 -7.45 -14.15 -15.13
N ALA A 22 -7.07 -14.95 -14.13
CA ALA A 22 -7.84 -15.15 -12.91
C ALA A 22 -8.03 -13.84 -12.12
N LEU A 23 -7.00 -12.98 -12.02
CA LEU A 23 -7.12 -11.66 -11.42
C LEU A 23 -8.06 -10.75 -12.21
N VAL A 24 -7.95 -10.77 -13.55
CA VAL A 24 -8.86 -10.00 -14.41
C VAL A 24 -10.31 -10.42 -14.19
N GLU A 25 -10.59 -11.73 -14.19
CA GLU A 25 -11.93 -12.26 -13.93
C GLU A 25 -12.43 -11.91 -12.52
N HIS A 26 -11.55 -11.99 -11.52
CA HIS A 26 -11.86 -11.67 -10.13
C HIS A 26 -12.36 -10.24 -9.95
N TYR A 27 -11.66 -9.26 -10.54
CA TYR A 27 -12.05 -7.84 -10.44
C TYR A 27 -13.21 -7.49 -11.36
N ALA A 28 -13.25 -8.06 -12.58
CA ALA A 28 -14.35 -7.88 -13.50
C ALA A 28 -15.69 -8.38 -12.93
N ALA A 29 -15.69 -9.50 -12.19
CA ALA A 29 -16.89 -10.01 -11.53
C ALA A 29 -17.45 -9.04 -10.48
N ARG A 30 -16.59 -8.34 -9.75
CA ARG A 30 -16.99 -7.32 -8.77
C ARG A 30 -17.56 -6.09 -9.46
N ALA A 31 -16.93 -5.61 -10.51
CA ALA A 31 -17.41 -4.52 -11.33
C ALA A 31 -18.78 -4.86 -11.94
N LYS A 32 -18.96 -6.07 -12.49
CA LYS A 32 -20.24 -6.59 -12.99
C LYS A 32 -21.32 -6.63 -11.91
N GLY A 33 -20.94 -6.87 -10.65
CA GLY A 33 -21.85 -6.85 -9.50
C GLY A 33 -22.30 -5.45 -9.07
N GLY A 34 -21.88 -4.37 -9.74
CA GLY A 34 -22.32 -2.99 -9.50
C GLY A 34 -21.43 -2.19 -8.55
N VAL A 35 -20.21 -2.65 -8.24
CA VAL A 35 -19.23 -1.85 -7.47
C VAL A 35 -18.80 -0.66 -8.32
N GLY A 36 -18.87 0.56 -7.77
CA GLY A 36 -18.47 1.78 -8.46
C GLY A 36 -16.98 2.08 -8.45
N LEU A 37 -16.28 1.67 -7.38
CA LEU A 37 -14.85 1.85 -7.21
C LEU A 37 -14.21 0.58 -6.65
N ILE A 38 -13.09 0.18 -7.23
CA ILE A 38 -12.28 -0.96 -6.79
C ILE A 38 -10.88 -0.47 -6.44
N VAL A 39 -10.45 -0.71 -5.20
CA VAL A 39 -9.05 -0.64 -4.82
C VAL A 39 -8.49 -2.07 -4.85
N THR A 40 -7.38 -2.27 -5.56
CA THR A 40 -6.79 -3.60 -5.65
C THR A 40 -5.99 -3.95 -4.39
N GLU A 41 -5.56 -5.20 -4.28
CA GLU A 41 -4.54 -5.61 -3.33
C GLU A 41 -3.21 -4.88 -3.57
N VAL A 42 -2.27 -5.01 -2.64
CA VAL A 42 -0.97 -4.35 -2.70
C VAL A 42 -0.25 -4.63 -4.02
N THR A 43 0.32 -3.57 -4.59
CA THR A 43 1.03 -3.56 -5.87
C THR A 43 2.40 -2.94 -5.64
N THR A 44 3.46 -3.73 -5.81
CA THR A 44 4.82 -3.27 -5.51
C THR A 44 5.30 -2.25 -6.54
N VAL A 45 5.95 -1.19 -6.03
CA VAL A 45 6.47 -0.06 -6.85
C VAL A 45 7.93 -0.21 -7.22
N GLU A 46 8.61 -1.22 -6.66
CA GLU A 46 10.05 -1.42 -6.86
C GLU A 46 10.36 -2.91 -7.12
N PRO A 47 11.45 -3.24 -7.84
CA PRO A 47 11.67 -4.60 -8.35
C PRO A 47 12.37 -5.56 -7.40
N VAL A 48 12.92 -5.06 -6.27
CA VAL A 48 13.85 -5.85 -5.43
C VAL A 48 13.15 -6.54 -4.27
N TYR A 49 12.17 -5.86 -3.66
CA TYR A 49 11.46 -6.36 -2.48
C TYR A 49 10.04 -6.78 -2.84
N THR A 50 9.74 -8.04 -2.65
CA THR A 50 8.39 -8.60 -2.81
C THR A 50 7.75 -8.76 -1.44
N TYR A 51 6.48 -8.40 -1.29
CA TYR A 51 5.76 -8.59 -0.03
C TYR A 51 5.41 -10.06 0.18
N LEU A 52 4.69 -10.65 -0.77
CA LEU A 52 4.35 -12.07 -0.79
C LEU A 52 4.58 -12.65 -2.19
N PRO A 53 4.87 -13.97 -2.29
CA PRO A 53 4.91 -14.63 -3.59
C PRO A 53 3.56 -14.49 -4.32
N GLY A 54 3.59 -13.93 -5.52
CA GLY A 54 2.39 -13.73 -6.34
C GLY A 54 1.75 -12.35 -6.24
N ASP A 55 2.25 -11.45 -5.39
CA ASP A 55 1.80 -10.05 -5.35
C ASP A 55 1.96 -9.38 -6.71
N MET A 56 1.03 -8.48 -7.01
CA MET A 56 1.10 -7.66 -8.22
C MET A 56 2.26 -6.66 -8.17
N SER A 57 2.80 -6.31 -9.34
CA SER A 57 3.81 -5.28 -9.49
C SER A 57 3.45 -4.30 -10.61
N ILE A 58 3.96 -3.08 -10.49
CA ILE A 58 3.97 -2.04 -11.51
C ILE A 58 5.33 -1.33 -11.50
N SER A 59 6.36 -2.02 -11.07
CA SER A 59 7.73 -1.50 -10.93
C SER A 59 8.44 -1.28 -12.26
N ASP A 60 7.94 -1.87 -13.36
CA ASP A 60 8.53 -1.81 -14.69
C ASP A 60 7.46 -1.70 -15.79
N ASP A 61 7.83 -1.18 -16.96
CA ASP A 61 6.90 -0.96 -18.07
C ASP A 61 6.34 -2.28 -18.66
N SER A 62 7.03 -3.40 -18.48
CA SER A 62 6.57 -4.72 -18.91
C SER A 62 5.27 -5.17 -18.23
N TYR A 63 4.90 -4.58 -17.08
CA TYR A 63 3.64 -4.86 -16.41
C TYR A 63 2.44 -4.12 -17.01
N ILE A 64 2.65 -3.02 -17.75
CA ILE A 64 1.59 -2.17 -18.31
C ILE A 64 0.54 -2.96 -19.13
N PRO A 65 0.92 -3.90 -20.03
CA PRO A 65 -0.09 -4.63 -20.82
C PRO A 65 -1.07 -5.45 -19.97
N GLY A 66 -0.59 -6.09 -18.91
CA GLY A 66 -1.44 -6.84 -17.98
C GLY A 66 -2.39 -5.93 -17.21
N TRP A 67 -1.89 -4.82 -16.70
CA TRP A 67 -2.70 -3.80 -16.02
C TRP A 67 -3.75 -3.20 -16.96
N ARG A 68 -3.42 -2.90 -18.22
CA ARG A 68 -4.39 -2.43 -19.22
C ARG A 68 -5.53 -3.43 -19.42
N LYS A 69 -5.23 -4.72 -19.54
CA LYS A 69 -6.24 -5.77 -19.65
C LYS A 69 -7.19 -5.77 -18.43
N LEU A 70 -6.65 -5.56 -17.23
CA LEU A 70 -7.44 -5.49 -16.00
C LEU A 70 -8.31 -4.24 -15.96
N THR A 71 -7.76 -3.06 -16.25
CA THR A 71 -8.50 -1.79 -16.24
C THR A 71 -9.63 -1.81 -17.27
N ASP A 72 -9.38 -2.28 -18.49
CA ASP A 72 -10.39 -2.41 -19.54
C ASP A 72 -11.54 -3.33 -19.12
N ALA A 73 -11.23 -4.46 -18.46
CA ALA A 73 -12.23 -5.41 -17.99
C ALA A 73 -13.13 -4.83 -16.87
N VAL A 74 -12.56 -4.00 -15.99
CA VAL A 74 -13.31 -3.30 -14.94
C VAL A 74 -14.15 -2.16 -15.53
N HIS A 75 -13.58 -1.34 -16.39
CA HIS A 75 -14.24 -0.21 -17.05
C HIS A 75 -15.43 -0.64 -17.92
N LYS A 76 -15.39 -1.86 -18.49
CA LYS A 76 -16.52 -2.43 -19.24
C LYS A 76 -17.85 -2.39 -18.48
N TYR A 77 -17.80 -2.41 -17.14
CA TYR A 77 -18.97 -2.36 -16.28
C TYR A 77 -19.16 -1.01 -15.58
N GLY A 78 -18.41 0.03 -15.99
CA GLY A 78 -18.52 1.39 -15.46
C GLY A 78 -17.85 1.64 -14.11
N ALA A 79 -17.19 0.63 -13.53
CA ALA A 79 -16.44 0.79 -12.29
C ALA A 79 -15.10 1.50 -12.52
N LYS A 80 -14.61 2.21 -11.50
CA LYS A 80 -13.28 2.80 -11.43
C LYS A 80 -12.31 1.84 -10.71
N ILE A 81 -11.00 1.96 -11.02
CA ILE A 81 -9.98 1.09 -10.42
C ILE A 81 -8.73 1.87 -10.01
N LEU A 82 -8.32 1.67 -8.75
CA LEU A 82 -7.13 2.25 -8.14
C LEU A 82 -6.21 1.11 -7.65
N PRO A 83 -5.06 0.85 -8.29
CA PRO A 83 -4.04 -0.01 -7.73
C PRO A 83 -3.51 0.54 -6.39
N GLN A 84 -3.40 -0.33 -5.37
CA GLN A 84 -2.82 0.05 -4.09
C GLN A 84 -1.29 -0.03 -4.17
N LEU A 85 -0.62 1.11 -4.33
CA LEU A 85 0.84 1.19 -4.41
C LEU A 85 1.48 0.95 -3.04
N PHE A 86 2.50 0.09 -3.04
CA PHE A 86 3.13 -0.39 -1.83
C PHE A 86 4.63 -0.61 -1.98
N HIS A 87 5.39 -0.24 -0.95
CA HIS A 87 6.79 -0.63 -0.80
C HIS A 87 6.93 -1.49 0.45
N PRO A 88 7.23 -2.80 0.32
CA PRO A 88 7.19 -3.74 1.44
C PRO A 88 8.24 -3.47 2.51
N ALA A 89 9.43 -3.00 2.16
CA ALA A 89 10.51 -2.67 3.10
C ALA A 89 10.83 -3.84 4.05
N TYR A 90 10.77 -3.62 5.36
CA TYR A 90 11.03 -4.65 6.40
C TYR A 90 9.98 -5.76 6.48
N MET A 91 8.90 -5.63 5.72
CA MET A 91 7.84 -6.65 5.60
C MET A 91 8.03 -7.54 4.37
N ALA A 92 9.09 -7.29 3.57
CA ALA A 92 9.34 -8.07 2.37
C ALA A 92 9.62 -9.54 2.68
N PHE A 93 9.14 -10.41 1.80
CA PHE A 93 9.41 -11.84 1.89
C PHE A 93 10.90 -12.10 1.59
N PRO A 94 11.61 -12.82 2.46
CA PRO A 94 13.04 -13.07 2.26
C PRO A 94 13.24 -14.13 1.15
N ILE A 95 13.55 -13.66 -0.05
CA ILE A 95 13.95 -14.49 -1.18
C ILE A 95 15.49 -14.59 -1.20
N PRO A 96 16.08 -15.75 -1.52
CA PRO A 96 17.54 -15.85 -1.69
C PRO A 96 18.07 -14.79 -2.65
N GLY A 97 19.07 -14.01 -2.21
CA GLY A 97 19.63 -12.89 -2.98
C GLY A 97 18.99 -11.53 -2.73
N THR A 98 17.87 -11.45 -2.01
CA THR A 98 17.32 -10.15 -1.58
C THR A 98 18.31 -9.45 -0.66
N PRO A 99 18.62 -8.15 -0.90
CA PRO A 99 19.44 -7.37 0.01
C PRO A 99 18.83 -7.30 1.41
N ARG A 100 19.66 -6.94 2.40
CA ARG A 100 19.18 -6.71 3.76
C ARG A 100 17.99 -5.75 3.74
N LEU A 101 16.91 -6.15 4.41
CA LEU A 101 15.67 -5.38 4.47
C LEU A 101 15.91 -3.97 5.02
N ILE A 102 15.17 -3.02 4.49
CA ILE A 102 15.23 -1.61 4.90
C ILE A 102 14.01 -1.24 5.76
N ALA A 103 14.19 -0.27 6.64
CA ALA A 103 13.11 0.26 7.49
C ALA A 103 13.38 1.74 7.79
N PRO A 104 12.43 2.47 8.40
CA PRO A 104 12.72 3.82 8.90
C PRO A 104 13.92 3.85 9.86
N SER A 105 14.02 2.86 10.73
CA SER A 105 15.06 2.69 11.74
C SER A 105 15.48 1.23 11.82
N ASN A 106 16.42 0.89 12.69
CA ASN A 106 16.83 -0.50 12.94
C ASN A 106 15.81 -1.30 13.78
N VAL A 107 14.54 -0.94 13.67
CA VAL A 107 13.40 -1.59 14.34
C VAL A 107 12.64 -2.39 13.30
N GLY A 108 12.48 -3.67 13.53
CA GLY A 108 11.73 -4.59 12.68
C GLY A 108 10.69 -5.38 13.47
N PRO A 109 9.86 -6.16 12.79
CA PRO A 109 8.88 -7.00 13.46
C PRO A 109 9.57 -8.07 14.33
N ALA A 110 8.91 -8.46 15.43
CA ALA A 110 9.47 -9.40 16.40
C ALA A 110 9.85 -10.80 15.83
N TYR A 111 9.26 -11.16 14.68
CA TYR A 111 9.57 -12.40 13.98
C TYR A 111 10.75 -12.31 13.00
N ALA A 112 11.30 -11.11 12.79
CA ALA A 112 12.43 -10.93 11.89
C ALA A 112 13.69 -11.58 12.48
N LYS A 113 14.36 -12.42 11.68
CA LYS A 113 15.61 -13.08 12.09
C LYS A 113 16.77 -12.11 12.23
N GLU A 114 16.76 -11.04 11.47
CA GLU A 114 17.74 -9.97 11.46
C GLU A 114 17.05 -8.62 11.49
N ALA A 115 17.55 -7.68 12.29
CA ALA A 115 17.03 -6.32 12.30
C ALA A 115 17.26 -5.67 10.91
N PRO A 116 16.24 -4.97 10.37
CA PRO A 116 16.42 -4.23 9.12
C PRO A 116 17.45 -3.12 9.29
N ARG A 117 18.02 -2.65 8.21
CA ARG A 117 18.85 -1.45 8.25
C ARG A 117 18.00 -0.18 8.04
N PRO A 118 18.38 0.93 8.66
CA PRO A 118 17.77 2.21 8.33
C PRO A 118 17.98 2.55 6.86
N VAL A 119 16.91 2.98 6.19
CA VAL A 119 16.99 3.50 4.82
C VAL A 119 17.66 4.88 4.83
N THR A 120 18.54 5.12 3.89
CA THR A 120 19.25 6.40 3.75
C THR A 120 18.41 7.45 3.02
N ILE A 121 18.71 8.74 3.23
CA ILE A 121 18.01 9.83 2.53
C ILE A 121 18.14 9.70 0.99
N PRO A 122 19.31 9.41 0.40
CA PRO A 122 19.40 9.17 -1.04
C PRO A 122 18.49 8.04 -1.54
N GLU A 123 18.38 6.93 -0.79
CA GLU A 123 17.46 5.84 -1.13
C GLU A 123 15.99 6.27 -1.06
N LEU A 124 15.61 7.10 -0.06
CA LEU A 124 14.26 7.66 0.00
C LEU A 124 13.92 8.47 -1.25
N LYS A 125 14.86 9.27 -1.76
CA LYS A 125 14.65 10.04 -3.01
C LYS A 125 14.49 9.15 -4.24
N VAL A 126 15.12 7.98 -4.26
CA VAL A 126 14.88 6.96 -5.31
C VAL A 126 13.49 6.37 -5.15
N ILE A 127 13.10 5.98 -3.95
CA ILE A 127 11.79 5.36 -3.66
C ILE A 127 10.64 6.31 -3.99
N ILE A 128 10.75 7.61 -3.65
CA ILE A 128 9.76 8.63 -4.02
C ILE A 128 9.54 8.64 -5.54
N LYS A 129 10.63 8.61 -6.33
CA LYS A 129 10.52 8.54 -7.79
C LYS A 129 9.88 7.25 -8.27
N GLN A 130 10.17 6.11 -7.62
CA GLN A 130 9.55 4.82 -7.95
C GLN A 130 8.03 4.84 -7.76
N PHE A 131 7.52 5.46 -6.70
CA PHE A 131 6.07 5.68 -6.52
C PHE A 131 5.48 6.53 -7.65
N GLY A 132 6.14 7.62 -8.02
CA GLY A 132 5.71 8.47 -9.14
C GLY A 132 5.72 7.74 -10.49
N GLU A 133 6.76 6.96 -10.80
CA GLU A 133 6.83 6.15 -12.02
C GLU A 133 5.77 5.05 -12.03
N ALA A 134 5.55 4.38 -10.90
CA ALA A 134 4.50 3.38 -10.74
C ALA A 134 3.12 3.98 -11.02
N ALA A 135 2.81 5.14 -10.45
CA ALA A 135 1.55 5.85 -10.71
C ALA A 135 1.40 6.26 -12.20
N LEU A 136 2.48 6.71 -12.83
CA LEU A 136 2.48 7.03 -14.27
C LEU A 136 2.20 5.79 -15.14
N ARG A 137 2.76 4.63 -14.78
CA ARG A 137 2.46 3.36 -15.45
C ARG A 137 0.99 2.95 -15.26
N VAL A 138 0.44 3.12 -14.06
CA VAL A 138 -0.99 2.91 -13.81
C VAL A 138 -1.83 3.79 -14.71
N LYS A 139 -1.54 5.09 -14.78
CA LYS A 139 -2.21 6.03 -15.69
C LYS A 139 -2.09 5.60 -17.14
N THR A 140 -0.89 5.19 -17.59
CA THR A 140 -0.64 4.68 -18.94
C THR A 140 -1.44 3.41 -19.22
N ALA A 141 -1.64 2.55 -18.23
CA ALA A 141 -2.48 1.36 -18.33
C ALA A 141 -3.99 1.64 -18.30
N GLY A 142 -4.41 2.90 -18.14
CA GLY A 142 -5.82 3.30 -18.11
C GLY A 142 -6.43 3.31 -16.71
N GLY A 143 -5.66 3.16 -15.63
CA GLY A 143 -6.15 3.29 -14.26
C GLY A 143 -6.64 4.71 -13.96
N ASP A 144 -7.66 4.82 -13.11
CA ASP A 144 -8.30 6.10 -12.77
C ASP A 144 -7.54 6.89 -11.71
N GLY A 145 -6.71 6.21 -10.95
CA GLY A 145 -5.91 6.75 -9.86
C GLY A 145 -5.08 5.67 -9.19
N VAL A 146 -4.55 5.98 -8.03
CA VAL A 146 -3.83 5.05 -7.16
C VAL A 146 -4.25 5.22 -5.72
N GLU A 147 -4.21 4.15 -4.93
CA GLU A 147 -4.18 4.24 -3.48
C GLU A 147 -2.74 4.09 -3.00
N ILE A 148 -2.26 5.03 -2.17
CA ILE A 148 -0.94 4.98 -1.54
C ILE A 148 -1.10 4.31 -0.17
N HIS A 149 -0.49 3.15 0.04
CA HIS A 149 -0.58 2.44 1.33
C HIS A 149 0.38 3.02 2.36
N ALA A 150 -0.16 3.68 3.38
CA ALA A 150 0.57 4.29 4.49
C ALA A 150 -0.04 3.94 5.87
N ALA A 151 -0.61 2.73 6.02
CA ALA A 151 -1.35 2.31 7.21
C ALA A 151 -0.65 1.18 7.99
N HIS A 152 -1.18 0.90 9.19
CA HIS A 152 -0.90 -0.30 10.01
C HIS A 152 0.54 -0.44 10.52
N ALA A 153 1.34 0.64 10.53
CA ALA A 153 2.78 0.54 10.75
C ALA A 153 3.39 -0.52 9.81
N HIS A 154 2.90 -0.61 8.56
CA HIS A 154 3.16 -1.69 7.61
C HIS A 154 3.83 -1.16 6.34
N GLY A 155 4.83 -1.90 5.84
CA GLY A 155 5.64 -1.43 4.73
C GLY A 155 6.41 -0.15 5.05
N LEU A 156 6.92 0.51 4.03
CA LEU A 156 7.80 1.67 4.24
C LEU A 156 7.03 2.88 4.77
N LEU A 157 5.99 3.33 4.07
CA LEU A 157 5.28 4.57 4.41
C LEU A 157 4.55 4.46 5.75
N GLY A 158 3.84 3.34 5.99
CA GLY A 158 3.20 3.10 7.29
C GLY A 158 4.21 3.02 8.43
N GLY A 159 5.38 2.43 8.19
CA GLY A 159 6.49 2.40 9.14
C GLY A 159 7.06 3.79 9.44
N PHE A 160 7.14 4.67 8.42
CA PHE A 160 7.58 6.06 8.63
C PHE A 160 6.59 6.88 9.45
N LEU A 161 5.29 6.71 9.25
CA LEU A 161 4.26 7.41 10.02
C LEU A 161 4.24 6.96 11.48
N SER A 162 4.41 5.67 11.74
CA SER A 162 4.30 5.10 13.08
C SER A 162 5.50 5.44 13.98
N PRO A 163 5.27 6.03 15.17
CA PRO A 163 6.34 6.26 16.13
C PRO A 163 6.92 4.96 16.71
N LEU A 164 6.26 3.82 16.49
CA LEU A 164 6.75 2.50 16.91
C LEU A 164 7.99 2.08 16.13
N TYR A 165 8.03 2.36 14.82
CA TYR A 165 9.13 1.98 13.92
C TYR A 165 10.05 3.14 13.56
N ASN A 166 9.52 4.37 13.48
CA ASN A 166 10.32 5.54 13.13
C ASN A 166 10.95 6.16 14.37
N LYS A 167 12.23 5.83 14.60
CA LYS A 167 13.08 6.38 15.66
C LYS A 167 14.15 7.32 15.09
N ARG A 168 13.93 7.86 13.89
CA ARG A 168 14.87 8.79 13.23
C ARG A 168 14.92 10.13 13.95
N THR A 169 16.08 10.77 13.86
CA THR A 169 16.32 12.11 14.39
C THR A 169 16.64 13.14 13.30
N ASP A 170 16.59 12.70 12.03
CA ASP A 170 16.72 13.58 10.87
C ASP A 170 15.34 14.12 10.42
N GLU A 171 15.32 14.82 9.30
CA GLU A 171 14.12 15.48 8.74
C GLU A 171 12.93 14.53 8.43
N TYR A 172 13.14 13.21 8.43
CA TYR A 172 12.11 12.20 8.20
C TYR A 172 11.65 11.50 9.49
N GLY A 173 12.01 12.03 10.67
CA GLY A 173 11.68 11.47 11.97
C GLY A 173 11.33 12.53 13.01
N GLY A 174 11.44 12.16 14.28
CA GLY A 174 11.11 13.04 15.40
C GLY A 174 9.60 13.22 15.58
N ASP A 175 9.08 14.42 15.33
CA ASP A 175 7.66 14.72 15.49
C ASP A 175 6.80 14.16 14.35
N ILE A 176 5.49 14.40 14.45
CA ILE A 176 4.52 13.90 13.46
C ILE A 176 4.77 14.49 12.05
N ASN A 177 5.30 15.72 11.95
CA ASN A 177 5.57 16.36 10.66
C ASN A 177 6.75 15.71 9.96
N GLY A 178 7.83 15.43 10.71
CA GLY A 178 8.98 14.70 10.18
C GLY A 178 8.60 13.28 9.74
N ARG A 179 7.79 12.56 10.54
CA ARG A 179 7.32 11.23 10.17
C ARG A 179 6.40 11.22 8.95
N LEU A 180 5.61 12.27 8.75
CA LEU A 180 4.68 12.41 7.61
C LEU A 180 5.39 12.82 6.32
N LYS A 181 6.56 13.45 6.40
CA LYS A 181 7.27 14.07 5.28
C LYS A 181 7.42 13.15 4.06
N LEU A 182 7.81 11.88 4.26
CA LEU A 182 7.98 10.94 3.15
C LEU A 182 6.68 10.74 2.36
N THR A 183 5.55 10.59 3.06
CA THR A 183 4.25 10.40 2.40
C THR A 183 3.83 11.63 1.62
N LEU A 184 4.08 12.84 2.13
CA LEU A 184 3.80 14.09 1.44
C LEU A 184 4.63 14.22 0.15
N GLU A 185 5.92 13.91 0.20
CA GLU A 185 6.80 13.93 -0.98
C GLU A 185 6.39 12.89 -2.04
N VAL A 186 5.87 11.73 -1.63
CA VAL A 186 5.29 10.73 -2.55
C VAL A 186 4.06 11.28 -3.25
N ILE A 187 3.12 11.92 -2.52
CA ILE A 187 1.93 12.54 -3.11
C ILE A 187 2.33 13.61 -4.12
N GLU A 188 3.27 14.48 -3.76
CA GLU A 188 3.78 15.54 -4.64
C GLU A 188 4.37 14.96 -5.94
N GLU A 189 5.20 13.91 -5.84
CA GLU A 189 5.80 13.28 -7.03
C GLU A 189 4.75 12.59 -7.91
N VAL A 190 3.75 11.90 -7.31
CA VAL A 190 2.64 11.31 -8.06
C VAL A 190 1.83 12.40 -8.75
N ARG A 191 1.46 13.48 -8.05
CA ARG A 191 0.71 14.60 -8.62
C ARG A 191 1.47 15.28 -9.76
N LYS A 192 2.77 15.48 -9.60
CA LYS A 192 3.65 16.05 -10.62
C LYS A 192 3.67 15.20 -11.90
N LYS A 193 3.72 13.88 -11.79
CA LYS A 193 3.79 12.97 -12.95
C LYS A 193 2.43 12.71 -13.59
N CYS A 194 1.39 12.59 -12.77
CA CYS A 194 0.07 12.17 -13.25
C CYS A 194 -0.90 13.32 -13.50
N GLY A 195 -0.61 14.52 -12.98
CA GLY A 195 -1.49 15.69 -13.16
C GLY A 195 -2.70 15.70 -12.21
N LYS A 196 -3.53 16.76 -12.32
CA LYS A 196 -4.60 17.06 -11.36
C LYS A 196 -5.83 16.15 -11.43
N ASP A 197 -6.08 15.55 -12.58
CA ASP A 197 -7.29 14.74 -12.82
C ASP A 197 -7.10 13.25 -12.48
N PHE A 198 -5.91 12.87 -11.99
CA PHE A 198 -5.59 11.52 -11.56
C PHE A 198 -5.85 11.38 -10.07
N ILE A 199 -6.70 10.44 -9.68
CA ILE A 199 -7.13 10.26 -8.28
C ILE A 199 -5.95 9.78 -7.43
N ILE A 200 -5.70 10.46 -6.32
CA ILE A 200 -4.76 10.04 -5.27
C ILE A 200 -5.56 9.74 -4.01
N ASP A 201 -5.75 8.46 -3.72
CA ASP A 201 -6.23 7.98 -2.43
C ASP A 201 -5.04 7.66 -1.52
N VAL A 202 -5.18 7.90 -0.22
CA VAL A 202 -4.15 7.53 0.76
C VAL A 202 -4.76 6.74 1.90
N ARG A 203 -4.30 5.49 2.04
CA ARG A 203 -4.74 4.66 3.15
C ARG A 203 -3.85 4.89 4.38
N ILE A 204 -4.48 5.28 5.49
CA ILE A 204 -3.82 5.57 6.77
C ILE A 204 -4.43 4.77 7.92
N SER A 205 -3.69 4.63 9.03
CA SER A 205 -4.29 4.25 10.31
C SER A 205 -4.88 5.48 10.98
N GLY A 206 -6.19 5.47 11.26
CA GLY A 206 -6.82 6.48 12.10
C GLY A 206 -6.37 6.36 13.56
N ASP A 207 -6.13 5.13 14.01
CA ASP A 207 -5.60 4.78 15.33
C ASP A 207 -4.86 3.43 15.21
N GLU A 208 -3.71 3.28 15.85
CA GLU A 208 -2.96 2.01 15.88
C GLU A 208 -3.40 1.10 17.04
N TYR A 209 -4.22 1.59 17.94
CA TYR A 209 -4.77 0.87 19.10
C TYR A 209 -3.72 0.19 19.97
N CYS A 210 -2.56 0.81 20.13
CA CYS A 210 -1.48 0.30 21.00
C CYS A 210 -0.66 1.44 21.59
N ASP A 211 -0.10 1.17 22.78
CA ASP A 211 0.74 2.13 23.50
C ASP A 211 1.94 2.58 22.65
N GLY A 212 2.16 3.87 22.57
CA GLY A 212 3.25 4.48 21.81
C GLY A 212 3.05 4.47 20.30
N GLY A 213 1.90 4.00 19.79
CA GLY A 213 1.47 4.10 18.39
C GLY A 213 0.79 5.43 18.06
N LEU A 214 0.31 5.56 16.82
CA LEU A 214 -0.56 6.66 16.41
C LEU A 214 -1.91 6.55 17.13
N ASN A 215 -2.41 7.65 17.64
CA ASN A 215 -3.74 7.77 18.20
C ASN A 215 -4.69 8.52 17.27
N LEU A 216 -5.98 8.58 17.60
CA LEU A 216 -7.00 9.21 16.77
C LEU A 216 -6.69 10.69 16.42
N ASN A 217 -6.12 11.47 17.35
CA ASN A 217 -5.75 12.86 17.07
C ASN A 217 -4.62 12.95 16.03
N ASP A 218 -3.64 12.03 16.10
CA ASP A 218 -2.60 11.91 15.09
C ASP A 218 -3.20 11.56 13.72
N GLY A 219 -4.13 10.59 13.67
CA GLY A 219 -4.83 10.20 12.45
C GLY A 219 -5.59 11.36 11.81
N ILE A 220 -6.33 12.14 12.61
CA ILE A 220 -7.04 13.35 12.16
C ILE A 220 -6.04 14.40 11.63
N TYR A 221 -4.92 14.61 12.34
CA TYR A 221 -3.90 15.54 11.89
C TYR A 221 -3.29 15.12 10.55
N ILE A 222 -2.89 13.85 10.43
CA ILE A 222 -2.34 13.27 9.20
C ILE A 222 -3.31 13.47 8.05
N ALA A 223 -4.58 13.09 8.19
CA ALA A 223 -5.60 13.22 7.14
C ALA A 223 -5.71 14.66 6.62
N LYS A 224 -5.74 15.64 7.52
CA LYS A 224 -5.78 17.08 7.14
C LYS A 224 -4.53 17.54 6.39
N GLN A 225 -3.35 17.01 6.71
CA GLN A 225 -2.13 17.37 5.98
C GLN A 225 -2.08 16.71 4.60
N LEU A 226 -2.55 15.46 4.47
CA LEU A 226 -2.66 14.76 3.20
C LEU A 226 -3.64 15.45 2.23
N GLU A 227 -4.81 15.89 2.73
CA GLU A 227 -5.76 16.70 1.97
C GLU A 227 -5.11 17.98 1.43
N LYS A 228 -4.40 18.72 2.30
CA LYS A 228 -3.67 19.93 1.89
C LYS A 228 -2.57 19.66 0.86
N ALA A 229 -1.96 18.47 0.90
CA ALA A 229 -0.95 18.04 -0.06
C ALA A 229 -1.53 17.59 -1.40
N GLY A 230 -2.86 17.52 -1.52
CA GLY A 230 -3.55 17.17 -2.75
C GLY A 230 -4.00 15.71 -2.86
N ALA A 231 -4.16 15.00 -1.75
CA ALA A 231 -4.91 13.75 -1.74
C ALA A 231 -6.40 14.04 -2.02
N ASP A 232 -7.00 13.26 -2.92
CA ASP A 232 -8.41 13.39 -3.30
C ASP A 232 -9.33 12.55 -2.40
N MET A 233 -8.78 11.47 -1.82
CA MET A 233 -9.48 10.54 -0.94
C MET A 233 -8.58 10.12 0.23
N ILE A 234 -9.20 9.80 1.36
CA ILE A 234 -8.52 9.22 2.52
C ILE A 234 -9.25 7.94 2.93
N HIS A 235 -8.57 6.81 2.80
CA HIS A 235 -9.06 5.51 3.26
C HIS A 235 -8.60 5.28 4.70
N VAL A 236 -9.51 5.42 5.64
CA VAL A 236 -9.20 5.25 7.06
C VAL A 236 -9.31 3.78 7.45
N SER A 237 -8.22 3.25 7.98
CA SER A 237 -8.12 1.92 8.57
C SER A 237 -7.71 2.04 10.04
N GLY A 238 -7.51 0.92 10.74
CA GLY A 238 -7.11 0.92 12.14
C GLY A 238 -6.20 -0.24 12.51
N GLY A 239 -5.52 -0.10 13.65
CA GLY A 239 -4.61 -1.11 14.17
C GLY A 239 -3.24 -1.12 13.52
N THR A 240 -2.40 -2.04 13.99
CA THR A 240 -1.03 -2.24 13.53
C THR A 240 -0.71 -3.72 13.36
N THR A 241 0.23 -4.05 12.48
CA THR A 241 0.71 -5.42 12.29
C THR A 241 1.55 -5.96 13.46
N ILE A 242 1.97 -5.11 14.39
CA ILE A 242 2.71 -5.53 15.60
C ILE A 242 1.82 -6.37 16.52
N MET A 243 0.56 -5.98 16.68
CA MET A 243 -0.41 -6.68 17.52
C MET A 243 -1.30 -7.54 16.63
N ARG A 244 -1.04 -8.84 16.57
CA ARG A 244 -1.93 -9.79 15.90
C ARG A 244 -3.36 -9.61 16.42
N GLY A 245 -4.29 -9.25 15.55
CA GLY A 245 -5.69 -9.01 15.88
C GLY A 245 -6.10 -7.53 16.00
N SER A 246 -5.16 -6.59 16.13
CA SER A 246 -5.51 -5.16 16.21
C SER A 246 -5.89 -4.55 14.85
N SER A 247 -5.37 -5.11 13.75
CA SER A 247 -5.73 -4.70 12.38
C SER A 247 -7.00 -5.36 11.85
N ILE A 248 -7.47 -6.43 12.53
CA ILE A 248 -8.71 -7.13 12.23
C ILE A 248 -9.53 -7.09 13.51
N PRO A 249 -10.55 -6.20 13.63
CA PRO A 249 -11.41 -6.17 14.80
C PRO A 249 -12.04 -7.55 15.01
N ALA A 250 -12.16 -7.96 16.27
CA ALA A 250 -12.91 -9.18 16.57
C ALA A 250 -14.33 -9.08 15.96
N PRO A 251 -14.93 -10.19 15.48
CA PRO A 251 -16.23 -10.17 14.82
C PRO A 251 -17.32 -9.42 15.61
N VAL A 252 -17.26 -9.48 16.93
CA VAL A 252 -18.20 -8.76 17.83
C VAL A 252 -18.00 -7.24 17.79
N SER A 253 -16.76 -6.76 17.74
CA SER A 253 -16.46 -5.32 17.65
C SER A 253 -16.92 -4.72 16.32
N TYR A 254 -16.80 -5.48 15.24
CA TYR A 254 -17.23 -5.05 13.91
C TYR A 254 -18.76 -4.97 13.79
N THR A 255 -19.50 -5.92 14.37
CA THR A 255 -20.96 -5.90 14.41
C THR A 255 -21.51 -4.75 15.24
N HIS A 256 -20.86 -4.38 16.34
CA HIS A 256 -21.24 -3.21 17.13
C HIS A 256 -21.01 -1.88 16.39
N LEU A 257 -19.88 -1.72 15.71
CA LEU A 257 -19.60 -0.52 14.90
C LEU A 257 -20.62 -0.35 13.76
N ARG A 258 -20.97 -1.42 13.05
CA ARG A 258 -22.01 -1.40 12.01
C ARG A 258 -23.41 -1.07 12.55
N ALA A 259 -23.76 -1.58 13.72
CA ALA A 259 -25.05 -1.27 14.34
C ALA A 259 -25.16 0.22 14.73
N HIS A 260 -24.07 0.84 15.16
CA HIS A 260 -24.05 2.28 15.45
C HIS A 260 -24.11 3.16 14.21
N GLU A 261 -23.51 2.75 13.11
CA GLU A 261 -23.57 3.50 11.85
C GLU A 261 -24.97 3.46 11.21
N THR A 262 -25.63 2.31 11.23
CA THR A 262 -27.01 2.16 10.71
C THR A 262 -28.05 2.93 11.52
N LEU A 263 -27.84 3.14 12.81
CA LEU A 263 -28.72 3.95 13.67
C LEU A 263 -28.54 5.47 13.47
N ARG A 264 -27.46 5.93 12.83
CA ARG A 264 -27.26 7.35 12.54
C ARG A 264 -27.86 7.80 11.20
N HIS A 265 -28.30 6.87 10.37
CA HIS A 265 -28.89 7.14 9.06
C HIS A 265 -30.38 6.75 8.96
N LEU A 266 -31.00 6.38 10.10
CA LEU A 266 -32.43 6.24 10.29
C LEU A 266 -32.99 7.40 11.12
#